data_4b69c86eacebd3d570af87e9b401e18e
#
_entry.id   4b69c86eacebd3d570af87e9b401e18e
#
_cell.length_a   1.000
_cell.length_b   1.000
_cell.length_c   1.000
_cell.angle_alpha   90.00
_cell.angle_beta   90.00
_cell.angle_gamma   90.00
#
_symmetry.space_group_name_H-M   'P 1'
#
loop_
_entity.id
_entity.type
_entity.pdbx_description
1 polymer ?
#
loop_
_entity_poly.entity_id
_entity_poly.type
_entity_poly.pdbx_seq_one_letter_code
_entity_poly.pdbx_strand_id
1 'polypeptide(L)'
;MALTALSTPVSANSNLDGPEIRQMIAGKRVFLATKWGIEFPLTYTRGGRVTGDGSGTGLGDYFAPKETGKWWIKGDQMCQKFPTWYKGRTFCFRLETTGNGKFIWKRNDGATGTARLG
;
A
#
# COMPACT_ATOMS: atom_id res chain seq x y z
N MET A 1 -1.67 2.47 -43.76
CA MET A 1 -1.58 2.46 -43.17
C MET A 1 -1.15 2.59 -42.05
N ALA A 2 -1.12 2.67 -41.43
CA ALA A 2 -0.73 2.79 -40.62
C ALA A 2 -0.60 2.76 -39.57
N LEU A 3 -0.53 2.82 -39.05
CA LEU A 3 -0.42 2.82 -38.10
C LEU A 3 -0.06 2.97 -37.05
N THR A 4 -0.05 3.25 -36.62
CA THR A 4 0.28 3.42 -35.85
C THR A 4 0.53 3.50 -34.79
N ALA A 5 0.56 3.45 -34.25
CA ALA A 5 0.68 3.46 -33.31
C ALA A 5 1.05 3.60 -32.33
N LEU A 6 1.12 3.76 -31.99
CA LEU A 6 1.44 3.89 -31.13
C LEU A 6 1.63 3.87 -30.06
N SER A 7 1.90 3.77 -29.76
CA SER A 7 2.14 3.39 -28.83
C SER A 7 2.40 4.12 -27.78
N THR A 8 1.85 4.13 -27.17
CA THR A 8 1.95 4.94 -26.23
C THR A 8 2.80 4.57 -25.22
N PRO A 9 3.44 5.28 -24.67
CA PRO A 9 4.37 5.05 -23.67
C PRO A 9 3.78 4.91 -22.39
N VAL A 10 3.08 3.97 -22.27
CA VAL A 10 2.53 3.73 -21.08
C VAL A 10 3.42 3.75 -19.97
N SER A 11 4.59 3.39 -20.12
CA SER A 11 5.48 3.32 -19.01
C SER A 11 5.78 4.62 -18.37
N ALA A 12 5.40 5.67 -19.01
CA ALA A 12 5.72 6.94 -18.45
C ALA A 12 4.95 7.20 -17.17
N ASN A 13 3.87 6.53 -16.96
CA ASN A 13 3.09 6.73 -15.76
C ASN A 13 2.79 5.41 -15.12
N SER A 14 3.49 5.10 -14.05
CA SER A 14 3.29 3.86 -13.31
C SER A 14 2.40 4.05 -12.09
N ASN A 15 1.82 5.23 -11.92
CA ASN A 15 0.86 5.44 -10.84
C ASN A 15 -0.41 4.66 -11.13
N LEU A 16 -0.91 3.99 -10.12
CA LEU A 16 -2.10 3.16 -10.25
C LEU A 16 -3.36 3.98 -10.02
N ASP A 17 -4.40 3.67 -10.76
CA ASP A 17 -5.72 4.23 -10.48
C ASP A 17 -6.43 3.41 -9.40
N GLY A 18 -7.59 3.85 -8.97
CA GLY A 18 -8.33 3.20 -7.90
C GLY A 18 -8.62 1.72 -8.15
N PRO A 19 -9.21 1.37 -9.30
CA PRO A 19 -9.48 -0.05 -9.60
C PRO A 19 -8.21 -0.89 -9.65
N GLU A 20 -7.13 -0.35 -10.18
CA GLU A 20 -5.85 -1.06 -10.23
C GLU A 20 -5.27 -1.31 -8.84
N ILE A 21 -5.38 -0.32 -7.96
CA ILE A 21 -4.94 -0.48 -6.59
C ILE A 21 -5.74 -1.58 -5.91
N ARG A 22 -7.06 -1.53 -6.05
CA ARG A 22 -7.91 -2.54 -5.45
C ARG A 22 -7.54 -3.94 -5.93
N GLN A 23 -7.35 -4.10 -7.22
CA GLN A 23 -6.99 -5.39 -7.79
C GLN A 23 -5.63 -5.86 -7.28
N MET A 24 -4.71 -4.96 -7.09
CA MET A 24 -3.36 -5.30 -6.65
C MET A 24 -3.30 -5.74 -5.19
N ILE A 25 -4.03 -5.07 -4.30
CA ILE A 25 -3.86 -5.33 -2.87
C ILE A 25 -5.01 -6.08 -2.18
N ALA A 26 -6.21 -6.09 -2.75
CA ALA A 26 -7.34 -6.76 -2.10
C ALA A 26 -7.07 -8.26 -1.99
N GLY A 27 -7.18 -8.78 -0.78
CA GLY A 27 -6.91 -10.19 -0.53
C GLY A 27 -5.43 -10.54 -0.48
N LYS A 28 -4.56 -9.55 -0.39
CA LYS A 28 -3.12 -9.79 -0.44
C LYS A 28 -2.42 -9.33 0.83
N ARG A 29 -1.23 -9.88 1.00
CA ARG A 29 -0.34 -9.43 2.05
C ARG A 29 0.67 -8.47 1.45
N VAL A 30 0.92 -7.37 2.14
CA VAL A 30 1.86 -6.35 1.70
C VAL A 30 2.93 -6.22 2.78
N PHE A 31 4.17 -6.18 2.38
CA PHE A 31 5.28 -6.00 3.31
C PHE A 31 5.87 -4.62 3.12
N LEU A 32 5.76 -3.78 4.15
CA LEU A 32 6.33 -2.44 4.14
C LEU A 32 7.81 -2.52 4.48
N ALA A 33 8.64 -1.85 3.70
CA ALA A 33 10.04 -1.73 4.05
C ALA A 33 10.18 -0.71 5.17
N THR A 34 10.98 -1.03 6.17
CA THR A 34 11.29 -0.09 7.23
C THR A 34 12.75 0.30 7.14
N LYS A 35 13.11 1.39 7.78
CA LYS A 35 14.48 1.87 7.73
C LYS A 35 15.46 0.97 8.49
N TRP A 36 14.97 0.00 9.23
CA TRP A 36 15.82 -0.94 9.97
C TRP A 36 16.07 -2.22 9.19
N GLY A 37 15.63 -2.28 7.93
CA GLY A 37 15.79 -3.49 7.13
C GLY A 37 14.81 -4.59 7.46
N ILE A 38 13.82 -4.30 8.28
CA ILE A 38 12.79 -5.25 8.67
C ILE A 38 11.53 -4.91 7.89
N GLU A 39 10.85 -5.93 7.38
CA GLU A 39 9.59 -5.71 6.67
C GLU A 39 8.42 -5.86 7.64
N PHE A 40 7.46 -4.96 7.53
CA PHE A 40 6.28 -4.95 8.38
C PHE A 40 5.08 -5.47 7.58
N PRO A 41 4.45 -6.57 8.02
CA PRO A 41 3.37 -7.18 7.24
C PRO A 41 2.01 -6.52 7.49
N LEU A 42 1.31 -6.26 6.39
CA LEU A 42 -0.08 -5.81 6.42
C LEU A 42 -0.89 -6.75 5.55
N THR A 43 -2.03 -7.18 6.04
CA THR A 43 -2.94 -8.04 5.28
C THR A 43 -4.20 -7.26 4.95
N TYR A 44 -4.53 -7.18 3.66
CA TYR A 44 -5.69 -6.46 3.18
C TYR A 44 -6.75 -7.45 2.74
N THR A 45 -7.94 -7.40 3.34
CA THR A 45 -9.02 -8.27 2.93
C THR A 45 -9.84 -7.61 1.83
N ARG A 46 -10.53 -8.43 1.05
CA ARG A 46 -11.41 -7.90 0.01
C ARG A 46 -12.58 -7.13 0.63
N GLY A 47 -12.92 -7.46 1.86
CA GLY A 47 -14.03 -6.82 2.54
C GLY A 47 -13.72 -5.47 3.17
N GLY A 48 -12.48 -4.98 3.03
CA GLY A 48 -12.14 -3.64 3.52
C GLY A 48 -11.48 -3.60 4.89
N ARG A 49 -10.88 -4.69 5.33
CA ARG A 49 -10.12 -4.68 6.58
C ARG A 49 -8.65 -4.74 6.28
N VAL A 50 -7.85 -4.11 7.12
CA VAL A 50 -6.40 -4.20 7.04
C VAL A 50 -5.88 -4.56 8.42
N THR A 51 -5.04 -5.59 8.49
CA THR A 51 -4.44 -6.02 9.77
C THR A 51 -2.94 -5.89 9.67
N GLY A 52 -2.35 -5.20 10.63
CA GLY A 52 -0.91 -5.13 10.76
C GLY A 52 -0.50 -5.94 11.98
N ASP A 53 0.60 -6.67 11.88
CA ASP A 53 1.09 -7.51 12.97
C ASP A 53 2.60 -7.33 13.10
N GLY A 54 2.99 -6.57 14.08
CA GLY A 54 4.41 -6.33 14.35
C GLY A 54 5.05 -7.32 15.31
N SER A 55 4.28 -8.29 15.78
CA SER A 55 4.77 -9.15 16.87
C SER A 55 5.97 -10.00 16.48
N GLY A 56 6.11 -10.38 15.23
CA GLY A 56 7.24 -11.18 14.79
C GLY A 56 8.40 -10.38 14.22
N THR A 57 8.33 -9.07 14.25
CA THR A 57 9.30 -8.22 13.58
C THR A 57 10.32 -7.57 14.50
N GLY A 58 10.12 -7.64 15.80
CA GLY A 58 10.94 -6.90 16.75
C GLY A 58 10.50 -5.46 16.91
N LEU A 59 9.43 -5.05 16.24
CA LEU A 59 8.91 -3.69 16.33
C LEU A 59 7.71 -3.57 17.25
N GLY A 60 7.31 -4.67 17.88
CA GLY A 60 6.11 -4.69 18.74
C GLY A 60 6.16 -3.74 19.91
N ASP A 61 7.36 -3.33 20.35
CA ASP A 61 7.48 -2.39 21.46
C ASP A 61 7.05 -0.97 21.04
N TYR A 62 7.00 -0.71 19.74
CA TYR A 62 6.67 0.61 19.23
C TYR A 62 5.24 0.66 18.71
N PHE A 63 4.63 -0.49 18.44
CA PHE A 63 3.28 -0.60 17.90
C PHE A 63 2.53 -1.61 18.71
N ALA A 64 1.21 -1.54 18.70
CA ALA A 64 0.43 -2.65 19.23
C ALA A 64 0.87 -3.90 18.47
N PRO A 65 1.01 -5.06 19.14
CA PRO A 65 1.46 -6.26 18.46
C PRO A 65 0.63 -6.59 17.24
N LYS A 66 -0.63 -6.25 17.26
CA LYS A 66 -1.54 -6.51 16.16
C LYS A 66 -2.70 -5.54 16.24
N GLU A 67 -3.05 -4.95 15.11
CA GLU A 67 -4.22 -4.08 15.07
C GLU A 67 -4.91 -4.24 13.73
N THR A 68 -6.25 -4.21 13.76
CA THR A 68 -7.06 -4.30 12.56
C THR A 68 -7.81 -2.99 12.36
N GLY A 69 -7.68 -2.44 11.17
CA GLY A 69 -8.35 -1.22 10.78
C GLY A 69 -9.18 -1.44 9.53
N LYS A 70 -9.44 -0.35 8.84
CA LYS A 70 -10.25 -0.34 7.62
C LYS A 70 -9.43 0.23 6.48
N TRP A 71 -9.72 -0.23 5.27
CA TRP A 71 -9.14 0.36 4.08
C TRP A 71 -10.21 0.50 3.00
N TRP A 72 -10.04 1.47 2.14
CA TRP A 72 -10.99 1.72 1.06
C TRP A 72 -10.29 2.49 -0.05
N ILE A 73 -10.93 2.53 -1.22
CA ILE A 73 -10.43 3.28 -2.35
C ILE A 73 -11.16 4.62 -2.41
N LYS A 74 -10.41 5.68 -2.62
CA LYS A 74 -10.96 7.01 -2.79
C LYS A 74 -10.27 7.64 -3.98
N GLY A 75 -10.96 7.73 -5.12
CA GLY A 75 -10.34 8.18 -6.36
C GLY A 75 -9.20 7.25 -6.73
N ASP A 76 -8.03 7.79 -6.95
CA ASP A 76 -6.84 7.01 -7.28
C ASP A 76 -5.94 6.84 -6.06
N GLN A 77 -6.54 6.75 -4.90
CA GLN A 77 -5.82 6.56 -3.66
C GLN A 77 -6.39 5.39 -2.88
N MET A 78 -5.53 4.77 -2.09
CA MET A 78 -5.95 3.80 -1.08
C MET A 78 -5.86 4.49 0.27
N CYS A 79 -6.96 4.48 1.01
CA CYS A 79 -6.99 5.09 2.33
C CYS A 79 -7.12 4.02 3.40
N GLN A 80 -6.58 4.28 4.57
CA GLN A 80 -6.73 3.35 5.70
C GLN A 80 -6.73 4.09 7.01
N LYS A 81 -7.33 3.46 8.01
CA LYS A 81 -7.46 4.01 9.34
C LYS A 81 -7.45 2.89 10.34
N PHE A 82 -6.55 2.99 11.32
CA PHE A 82 -6.48 2.05 12.44
C PHE A 82 -7.09 2.70 13.68
N PRO A 83 -7.62 1.90 14.61
CA PRO A 83 -8.22 2.46 15.82
C PRO A 83 -7.26 3.30 16.67
N THR A 84 -6.05 2.83 16.88
CA THR A 84 -5.10 3.53 17.74
C THR A 84 -3.79 3.89 17.06
N TRP A 85 -3.32 3.09 16.12
CA TRP A 85 -2.08 3.40 15.40
C TRP A 85 -2.23 4.76 14.72
N TYR A 86 -1.19 5.56 14.77
CA TYR A 86 -1.17 6.90 14.22
C TYR A 86 -2.29 7.78 14.82
N LYS A 87 -2.64 7.50 16.08
CA LYS A 87 -3.69 8.24 16.79
C LYS A 87 -5.03 8.16 16.09
N GLY A 88 -5.29 7.06 15.39
CA GLY A 88 -6.55 6.86 14.69
C GLY A 88 -6.74 7.73 13.46
N ARG A 89 -5.69 8.34 12.95
CA ARG A 89 -5.81 9.21 11.78
C ARG A 89 -5.99 8.41 10.50
N THR A 90 -6.71 8.98 9.56
CA THR A 90 -6.85 8.41 8.23
C THR A 90 -5.68 8.88 7.37
N PHE A 91 -5.05 7.93 6.70
CA PHE A 91 -4.03 8.26 5.72
C PHE A 91 -4.43 7.72 4.36
N CYS A 92 -4.14 8.49 3.33
CA CYS A 92 -4.39 8.08 1.95
C CYS A 92 -3.09 8.04 1.18
N PHE A 93 -2.97 7.07 0.31
CA PHE A 93 -1.72 6.77 -0.39
C PHE A 93 -1.94 6.67 -1.88
N ARG A 94 -1.02 7.22 -2.65
CA ARG A 94 -0.91 6.91 -4.06
C ARG A 94 0.14 5.82 -4.19
N LEU A 95 -0.08 4.90 -5.12
CA LEU A 95 0.81 3.77 -5.33
C LEU A 95 1.38 3.81 -6.73
N GLU A 96 2.67 3.57 -6.82
CA GLU A 96 3.38 3.55 -8.10
C GLU A 96 4.13 2.23 -8.22
N THR A 97 3.83 1.42 -9.23
CA THR A 97 4.49 0.14 -9.38
C THR A 97 5.91 0.32 -9.90
N THR A 98 6.81 -0.52 -9.42
CA THR A 98 8.19 -0.53 -9.88
C THR A 98 8.58 -1.88 -10.48
N GLY A 99 7.62 -2.80 -10.58
CA GLY A 99 7.84 -4.12 -11.19
C GLY A 99 8.06 -5.20 -10.15
N ASN A 100 7.82 -6.45 -10.56
CA ASN A 100 8.06 -7.63 -9.71
C ASN A 100 7.33 -7.59 -8.37
N GLY A 101 6.11 -7.06 -8.37
CA GLY A 101 5.32 -6.99 -7.14
C GLY A 101 5.78 -5.93 -6.15
N LYS A 102 6.65 -5.03 -6.58
CA LYS A 102 7.13 -3.95 -5.73
C LYS A 102 6.48 -2.65 -6.09
N PHE A 103 6.34 -1.75 -5.13
CA PHE A 103 5.76 -0.45 -5.38
C PHE A 103 6.24 0.60 -4.38
N ILE A 104 6.08 1.86 -4.78
CA ILE A 104 6.36 3.02 -3.94
C ILE A 104 5.01 3.53 -3.48
N TRP A 105 4.90 3.87 -2.21
CA TRP A 105 3.70 4.54 -1.70
C TRP A 105 4.04 5.97 -1.33
N LYS A 106 3.08 6.85 -1.58
CA LYS A 106 3.20 8.28 -1.24
C LYS A 106 1.99 8.64 -0.42
N ARG A 107 2.21 8.98 0.81
CA ARG A 107 1.14 9.29 1.75
C ARG A 107 0.74 10.75 1.62
N ASN A 108 -0.51 11.05 1.93
CA ASN A 108 -1.05 12.40 1.76
C ASN A 108 -0.37 13.48 2.61
N ASP A 109 0.43 13.10 3.60
CA ASP A 109 1.18 14.06 4.39
C ASP A 109 2.62 14.24 3.89
N GLY A 110 2.95 13.65 2.75
CA GLY A 110 4.28 13.78 2.15
C GLY A 110 5.23 12.65 2.45
N ALA A 111 4.89 11.75 3.37
CA ALA A 111 5.75 10.61 3.66
C ALA A 111 5.73 9.65 2.47
N THR A 112 6.82 8.94 2.26
CA THR A 112 6.93 8.01 1.15
C THR A 112 7.76 6.82 1.59
N GLY A 113 7.59 5.72 0.94
CA GLY A 113 8.35 4.51 1.21
C GLY A 113 8.12 3.47 0.14
N THR A 114 8.63 2.27 0.37
CA THR A 114 8.50 1.16 -0.56
C THR A 114 7.84 -0.03 0.11
N ALA A 115 7.26 -0.88 -0.71
CA ALA A 115 6.61 -2.09 -0.24
C ALA A 115 6.66 -3.15 -1.34
N ARG A 116 6.34 -4.39 -0.96
CA ARG A 116 6.19 -5.48 -1.91
C ARG A 116 5.01 -6.34 -1.56
N LEU A 117 4.45 -6.99 -2.57
CA LEU A 117 3.41 -7.99 -2.36
C LEU A 117 4.04 -9.29 -1.89
N GLY A 118 3.39 -9.95 -0.98
CA GLY A 118 3.85 -11.23 -0.47
C GLY A 118 3.18 -12.42 -1.06
#